data_d39305c48b9f1138fb6026ba6bc276d0
#
_entry.id   d39305c48b9f1138fb6026ba6bc276d0
#
_cell.length_a   1.000
_cell.length_b   1.000
_cell.length_c   1.000
_cell.angle_alpha   90.00
_cell.angle_beta   90.00
_cell.angle_gamma   90.00
#
_symmetry.space_group_name_H-M   'P 1'
#
loop_
_entity.id
_entity.type
_entity.pdbx_description
1 polymer ?
#
loop_
_entity_poly.entity_id
_entity_poly.type
_entity_poly.pdbx_seq_one_letter_code
_entity_poly.pdbx_strand_id
1 'polypeptide(L)'
;MPAAATLSPRMRAALAVASTILLIKASELLTLSSIPAAAGLGLLLAGCVLQWASLDGAVSSLVLASVVAIGGPLAELPFIELGCWHYLAPTYFPLQPWTGDALGLSPLTGPCYFAVTTDAIALGRWLASGVEPPDGYS
;
A
#
# COMPACT_ATOMS: atom_id res chain seq x y z
N MET A 1 -21.39 -4.71 -2.35
CA MET A 1 -20.86 -4.96 -1.01
C MET A 1 -21.42 -3.90 -0.05
N PRO A 2 -22.24 -4.23 0.93
CA PRO A 2 -22.99 -3.23 1.71
C PRO A 2 -22.19 -2.53 2.82
N ALA A 3 -21.05 -3.06 3.26
CA ALA A 3 -20.33 -2.52 4.43
C ALA A 3 -19.63 -1.17 4.19
N ALA A 4 -19.14 -0.92 2.98
CA ALA A 4 -18.42 0.33 2.67
C ALA A 4 -19.34 1.56 2.58
N ALA A 5 -20.64 1.35 2.36
CA ALA A 5 -21.61 2.43 2.21
C ALA A 5 -22.08 3.05 3.55
N THR A 6 -21.77 2.42 4.68
CA THR A 6 -22.25 2.85 6.01
C THR A 6 -21.27 3.70 6.80
N LEU A 7 -19.97 3.74 6.41
CA LEU A 7 -18.97 4.49 7.12
C LEU A 7 -18.95 5.97 6.67
N SER A 8 -18.95 6.89 7.63
CA SER A 8 -18.74 8.30 7.32
C SER A 8 -17.34 8.53 6.70
N PRO A 9 -17.14 9.58 5.88
CA PRO A 9 -15.82 9.88 5.31
C PRO A 9 -14.72 10.01 6.37
N ARG A 10 -15.04 10.57 7.53
CA ARG A 10 -14.15 10.73 8.67
C ARG A 10 -13.72 9.37 9.26
N MET A 11 -14.67 8.46 9.47
CA MET A 11 -14.38 7.12 9.97
C MET A 11 -13.56 6.31 8.95
N ARG A 12 -13.86 6.48 7.68
CA ARG A 12 -13.13 5.83 6.59
C ARG A 12 -11.69 6.32 6.53
N ALA A 13 -11.44 7.62 6.69
CA ALA A 13 -10.11 8.19 6.77
C ALA A 13 -9.33 7.67 8.00
N ALA A 14 -9.96 7.61 9.17
CA ALA A 14 -9.33 7.06 10.37
C ALA A 14 -8.99 5.57 10.22
N LEU A 15 -9.89 4.79 9.63
CA LEU A 15 -9.67 3.37 9.35
C LEU A 15 -8.54 3.17 8.32
N ALA A 16 -8.44 4.05 7.32
CA ALA A 16 -7.37 4.03 6.33
C ALA A 16 -6.00 4.19 6.99
N VAL A 17 -5.82 5.22 7.80
CA VAL A 17 -4.57 5.46 8.53
C VAL A 17 -4.23 4.30 9.45
N ALA A 18 -5.20 3.83 10.25
CA ALA A 18 -4.97 2.73 11.19
C ALA A 18 -4.57 1.42 10.47
N SER A 19 -5.27 1.06 9.39
CA SER A 19 -4.97 -0.15 8.62
C SER A 19 -3.62 -0.06 7.89
N THR A 20 -3.25 1.12 7.39
CA THR A 20 -1.94 1.36 6.78
C THR A 20 -0.81 1.20 7.79
N ILE A 21 -0.95 1.77 8.99
CA ILE A 21 0.03 1.59 10.08
C ILE A 21 0.17 0.10 10.43
N LEU A 22 -0.94 -0.63 10.54
CA LEU A 22 -0.91 -2.06 10.83
C LEU A 22 -0.21 -2.87 9.73
N LEU A 23 -0.46 -2.57 8.46
CA LEU A 23 0.17 -3.26 7.34
C LEU A 23 1.67 -2.98 7.27
N ILE A 24 2.10 -1.74 7.47
CA ILE A 24 3.51 -1.38 7.51
C ILE A 24 4.19 -2.07 8.70
N LYS A 25 3.57 -2.07 9.88
CA LYS A 25 4.12 -2.76 11.05
C LYS A 25 4.17 -4.27 10.86
N ALA A 26 3.17 -4.85 10.23
CA ALA A 26 3.17 -6.27 9.88
C ALA A 26 4.31 -6.60 8.91
N SER A 27 4.60 -5.76 7.91
CA SER A 27 5.72 -5.96 6.99
C SER A 27 7.07 -5.97 7.70
N GLU A 28 7.26 -5.08 8.68
CA GLU A 28 8.45 -5.03 9.52
C GLU A 28 8.61 -6.32 10.34
N LEU A 29 7.56 -6.74 11.02
CA LEU A 29 7.57 -7.96 11.83
C LEU A 29 7.80 -9.22 10.97
N LEU A 30 7.21 -9.28 9.78
CA LEU A 30 7.42 -10.38 8.85
C LEU A 30 8.87 -10.43 8.34
N THR A 31 9.49 -9.28 8.10
CA THR A 31 10.90 -9.20 7.71
C THR A 31 11.84 -9.77 8.79
N LEU A 32 11.49 -9.57 10.06
CA LEU A 32 12.27 -10.05 11.21
C LEU A 32 11.91 -11.48 11.64
N SER A 33 10.87 -12.07 11.06
CA SER A 33 10.38 -13.40 11.39
C SER A 33 11.05 -14.49 10.56
N SER A 34 10.82 -15.74 10.96
CA SER A 34 11.22 -16.93 10.19
C SER A 34 10.20 -17.34 9.11
N ILE A 35 9.15 -16.54 8.91
CA ILE A 35 8.10 -16.83 7.91
C ILE A 35 8.71 -16.66 6.51
N PRO A 36 8.51 -17.63 5.60
CA PRO A 36 8.99 -17.50 4.22
C PRO A 36 8.46 -16.24 3.53
N ALA A 37 9.30 -15.57 2.73
CA ALA A 37 8.96 -14.32 2.05
C ALA A 37 7.66 -14.42 1.24
N ALA A 38 7.43 -15.55 0.56
CA ALA A 38 6.21 -15.79 -0.20
C ALA A 38 4.95 -15.82 0.68
N ALA A 39 5.02 -16.43 1.86
CA ALA A 39 3.91 -16.48 2.80
C ALA A 39 3.65 -15.09 3.41
N GLY A 40 4.71 -14.36 3.78
CA GLY A 40 4.62 -12.99 4.25
C GLY A 40 3.99 -12.05 3.22
N LEU A 41 4.40 -12.17 1.96
CA LEU A 41 3.80 -11.44 0.84
C LEU A 41 2.31 -11.77 0.69
N GLY A 42 1.94 -13.05 0.73
CA GLY A 42 0.54 -13.47 0.65
C GLY A 42 -0.33 -12.87 1.78
N LEU A 43 0.18 -12.85 3.01
CA LEU A 43 -0.50 -12.24 4.16
C LEU A 43 -0.72 -10.73 3.97
N LEU A 44 0.30 -10.01 3.53
CA LEU A 44 0.19 -8.57 3.28
C LEU A 44 -0.74 -8.25 2.12
N LEU A 45 -0.70 -9.02 1.03
CA LEU A 45 -1.62 -8.85 -0.09
C LEU A 45 -3.07 -9.09 0.33
N ALA A 46 -3.34 -10.11 1.16
CA ALA A 46 -4.67 -10.33 1.73
C ALA A 46 -5.11 -9.13 2.58
N GLY A 47 -4.23 -8.58 3.40
CA GLY A 47 -4.49 -7.36 4.18
C GLY A 47 -4.78 -6.14 3.29
N CYS A 48 -4.04 -5.96 2.20
CA CYS A 48 -4.26 -4.89 1.23
C CYS A 48 -5.63 -5.00 0.53
N VAL A 49 -6.03 -6.22 0.14
CA VAL A 49 -7.35 -6.47 -0.47
C VAL A 49 -8.46 -6.16 0.53
N LEU A 50 -8.31 -6.58 1.79
CA LEU A 50 -9.28 -6.27 2.85
C LEU A 50 -9.36 -4.76 3.11
N GLN A 51 -8.23 -4.06 3.17
CA GLN A 51 -8.18 -2.61 3.31
C GLN A 51 -8.93 -1.93 2.16
N TRP A 52 -8.58 -2.24 0.92
CA TRP A 52 -9.22 -1.68 -0.26
C TRP A 52 -10.74 -1.93 -0.28
N ALA A 53 -11.16 -3.18 -0.04
CA ALA A 53 -12.58 -3.55 -0.04
C ALA A 53 -13.38 -2.85 1.07
N SER A 54 -12.76 -2.61 2.22
CA SER A 54 -13.38 -1.94 3.37
C SER A 54 -13.47 -0.42 3.20
N LEU A 55 -12.49 0.20 2.52
CA LEU A 55 -12.41 1.66 2.39
C LEU A 55 -13.12 2.18 1.15
N ASP A 56 -12.92 1.56 0.01
CA ASP A 56 -13.34 2.10 -1.27
C ASP A 56 -14.03 1.06 -2.15
N GLY A 57 -13.41 -0.09 -2.37
CA GLY A 57 -13.90 -1.14 -3.27
C GLY A 57 -14.00 -0.72 -4.75
N ALA A 58 -13.51 0.47 -5.12
CA ALA A 58 -13.57 0.96 -6.49
C ALA A 58 -12.43 0.38 -7.34
N VAL A 59 -12.75 -0.01 -8.58
CA VAL A 59 -11.77 -0.57 -9.50
C VAL A 59 -10.66 0.43 -9.83
N SER A 60 -10.99 1.72 -9.94
CA SER A 60 -10.00 2.76 -10.21
C SER A 60 -8.93 2.89 -9.12
N SER A 61 -9.34 2.81 -7.85
CA SER A 61 -8.39 2.84 -6.74
C SER A 61 -7.57 1.55 -6.65
N LEU A 62 -8.16 0.40 -6.96
CA LEU A 62 -7.44 -0.86 -7.05
C LEU A 62 -6.33 -0.80 -8.12
N VAL A 63 -6.68 -0.32 -9.32
CA VAL A 63 -5.71 -0.19 -10.42
C VAL A 63 -4.59 0.79 -10.03
N LEU A 64 -4.94 1.97 -9.51
CA LEU A 64 -3.94 2.96 -9.11
C LEU A 64 -3.01 2.42 -8.02
N ALA A 65 -3.56 1.83 -6.97
CA ALA A 65 -2.77 1.25 -5.87
C ALA A 65 -1.87 0.10 -6.36
N SER A 66 -2.35 -0.72 -7.31
CA SER A 66 -1.56 -1.80 -7.91
C SER A 66 -0.40 -1.26 -8.75
N VAL A 67 -0.63 -0.22 -9.54
CA VAL A 67 0.44 0.44 -10.33
C VAL A 67 1.50 1.03 -9.41
N VAL A 68 1.09 1.70 -8.33
CA VAL A 68 2.02 2.28 -7.34
C VAL A 68 2.75 1.19 -6.55
N ALA A 69 2.09 0.06 -6.25
CA ALA A 69 2.71 -1.08 -5.57
C ALA A 69 3.85 -1.72 -6.38
N ILE A 70 3.79 -1.62 -7.70
CA ILE A 70 4.86 -2.10 -8.59
C ILE A 70 5.87 -0.98 -8.85
N GLY A 71 5.41 0.20 -9.22
CA GLY A 71 6.25 1.33 -9.61
C GLY A 71 7.02 1.93 -8.44
N GLY A 72 6.45 1.94 -7.23
CA GLY A 72 7.09 2.48 -6.03
C GLY A 72 8.42 1.78 -5.69
N PRO A 73 8.41 0.44 -5.49
CA PRO A 73 9.66 -0.28 -5.27
C PRO A 73 10.67 -0.13 -6.41
N LEU A 74 10.22 -0.14 -7.67
CA LEU A 74 11.11 0.06 -8.81
C LEU A 74 11.74 1.45 -8.81
N ALA A 75 11.02 2.46 -8.37
CA ALA A 75 11.54 3.82 -8.25
C ALA A 75 12.59 3.97 -7.14
N GLU A 76 12.70 3.02 -6.21
CA GLU A 76 13.73 3.01 -5.18
C GLU A 76 15.09 2.51 -5.69
N LEU A 77 15.13 1.77 -6.79
CA LEU A 77 16.37 1.16 -7.30
C LEU A 77 17.53 2.14 -7.47
N PRO A 78 17.36 3.32 -8.09
CA PRO A 78 18.45 4.28 -8.21
C PRO A 78 19.00 4.74 -6.85
N PHE A 79 18.14 4.89 -5.85
CA PHE A 79 18.55 5.32 -4.51
C PHE A 79 19.28 4.22 -3.75
N ILE A 80 18.87 2.97 -3.93
CA ILE A 80 19.56 1.79 -3.37
C ILE A 80 20.95 1.68 -4.02
N GLU A 81 21.05 1.81 -5.34
CA GLU A 81 22.33 1.79 -6.06
C GLU A 81 23.27 2.91 -5.64
N LEU A 82 22.73 4.09 -5.32
CA LEU A 82 23.51 5.23 -4.81
C LEU A 82 23.86 5.08 -3.32
N GLY A 83 23.40 4.02 -2.64
CA GLY A 83 23.67 3.78 -1.23
C GLY A 83 22.91 4.70 -0.28
N CYS A 84 21.81 5.31 -0.73
CA CYS A 84 20.97 6.17 0.13
C CYS A 84 20.32 5.37 1.26
N TRP A 85 19.92 4.14 0.99
CA TRP A 85 19.43 3.17 1.99
C TRP A 85 19.54 1.75 1.46
N HIS A 86 19.32 0.77 2.33
CA HIS A 86 19.27 -0.65 1.99
C HIS A 86 18.23 -1.34 2.88
N TYR A 87 17.68 -2.43 2.39
CA TYR A 87 16.79 -3.28 3.19
C TYR A 87 17.61 -4.23 4.06
N LEU A 88 17.17 -4.47 5.30
CA LEU A 88 17.87 -5.34 6.26
C LEU A 88 17.88 -6.81 5.80
N ALA A 89 16.82 -7.26 5.15
CA ALA A 89 16.68 -8.60 4.60
C ALA A 89 16.18 -8.52 3.16
N PRO A 90 16.99 -8.03 2.21
CA PRO A 90 16.59 -7.97 0.83
C PRO A 90 16.36 -9.37 0.31
N THR A 91 15.24 -9.57 -0.35
CA THR A 91 14.96 -10.79 -1.09
C THR A 91 14.60 -10.42 -2.52
N TYR A 92 14.94 -11.27 -3.46
CA TYR A 92 14.69 -11.02 -4.88
C TYR A 92 13.38 -11.64 -5.36
N PHE A 93 12.69 -12.35 -4.48
CA PHE A 93 11.37 -12.89 -4.74
C PHE A 93 10.35 -11.73 -4.93
N PRO A 94 9.41 -11.78 -5.90
CA PRO A 94 9.24 -12.82 -6.91
C PRO A 94 10.11 -12.67 -8.18
N LEU A 95 10.94 -11.65 -8.26
CA LEU A 95 11.68 -11.27 -9.47
C LEU A 95 13.01 -12.02 -9.65
N GLN A 96 13.46 -12.73 -8.62
CA GLN A 96 14.74 -13.46 -8.65
C GLN A 96 14.95 -14.33 -9.90
N PRO A 97 13.93 -15.06 -10.44
CA PRO A 97 14.13 -15.87 -11.64
C PRO A 97 14.56 -15.07 -12.88
N TRP A 98 14.24 -13.77 -12.91
CA TRP A 98 14.50 -12.90 -14.07
C TRP A 98 15.66 -11.93 -13.86
N THR A 99 15.93 -11.54 -12.62
CA THR A 99 16.88 -10.45 -12.30
C THR A 99 18.12 -10.92 -11.56
N GLY A 100 18.14 -12.17 -11.07
CA GLY A 100 19.20 -12.65 -10.21
C GLY A 100 19.31 -11.80 -8.91
N ASP A 101 20.54 -11.65 -8.42
CA ASP A 101 20.80 -10.99 -7.13
C ASP A 101 20.94 -9.46 -7.23
N ALA A 102 20.46 -8.84 -8.31
CA ALA A 102 20.81 -7.47 -8.62
C ALA A 102 19.92 -6.40 -7.97
N LEU A 103 18.70 -6.72 -7.54
CA LEU A 103 17.72 -5.67 -7.22
C LEU A 103 17.79 -5.13 -5.78
N GLY A 104 18.16 -5.93 -4.79
CA GLY A 104 18.21 -5.49 -3.39
C GLY A 104 16.88 -5.00 -2.80
N LEU A 105 15.76 -5.33 -3.43
CA LEU A 105 14.42 -4.93 -3.01
C LEU A 105 13.82 -5.95 -2.03
N SER A 106 12.91 -5.48 -1.17
CA SER A 106 12.04 -6.35 -0.38
C SER A 106 10.71 -6.58 -1.09
N PRO A 107 10.23 -7.83 -1.20
CA PRO A 107 8.91 -8.11 -1.79
C PRO A 107 7.76 -7.56 -0.97
N LEU A 108 8.00 -7.25 0.32
CA LEU A 108 7.00 -6.71 1.24
C LEU A 108 6.77 -5.22 1.06
N THR A 109 7.62 -4.51 0.30
CA THR A 109 7.51 -3.07 0.04
C THR A 109 6.31 -2.74 -0.86
N GLY A 110 6.05 -3.54 -1.89
CA GLY A 110 4.91 -3.34 -2.78
C GLY A 110 3.57 -3.23 -2.07
N PRO A 111 3.19 -4.17 -1.19
CA PRO A 111 2.00 -4.05 -0.35
C PRO A 111 1.96 -2.79 0.52
N CYS A 112 3.09 -2.31 1.02
CA CYS A 112 3.14 -1.04 1.77
C CYS A 112 2.77 0.15 0.88
N TYR A 113 3.30 0.21 -0.33
CA TYR A 113 2.93 1.23 -1.32
C TYR A 113 1.45 1.16 -1.70
N PHE A 114 0.89 -0.04 -1.84
CA PHE A 114 -0.53 -0.24 -2.06
C PHE A 114 -1.36 0.35 -0.92
N ALA A 115 -1.02 0.01 0.32
CA ALA A 115 -1.73 0.48 1.51
C ALA A 115 -1.68 2.01 1.65
N VAL A 116 -0.52 2.62 1.44
CA VAL A 116 -0.35 4.09 1.48
C VAL A 116 -1.16 4.76 0.39
N THR A 117 -1.22 4.19 -0.82
CA THR A 117 -2.01 4.74 -1.92
C THR A 117 -3.51 4.69 -1.61
N THR A 118 -3.99 3.57 -1.08
CA THR A 118 -5.40 3.41 -0.66
C THR A 118 -5.76 4.38 0.45
N ASP A 119 -4.86 4.59 1.41
CA ASP A 119 -4.97 5.58 2.48
C ASP A 119 -5.06 7.00 1.93
N ALA A 120 -4.14 7.37 1.03
CA ALA A 120 -4.13 8.70 0.41
C ALA A 120 -5.43 9.01 -0.35
N ILE A 121 -6.02 8.02 -1.04
CA ILE A 121 -7.31 8.18 -1.72
C ILE A 121 -8.42 8.42 -0.70
N ALA A 122 -8.46 7.67 0.41
CA ALA A 122 -9.47 7.83 1.45
C ALA A 122 -9.37 9.18 2.16
N LEU A 123 -8.15 9.63 2.47
CA LEU A 123 -7.88 10.96 3.04
C LEU A 123 -8.27 12.08 2.07
N GLY A 124 -7.90 11.96 0.79
CA GLY A 124 -8.25 12.93 -0.24
C GLY A 124 -9.76 13.10 -0.38
N ARG A 125 -10.51 12.01 -0.35
CA ARG A 125 -11.99 12.04 -0.38
C ARG A 125 -12.59 12.67 0.87
N TRP A 126 -12.00 12.40 2.03
CA TRP A 126 -12.43 13.04 3.27
C TRP A 126 -12.21 14.56 3.22
N LEU A 127 -11.03 14.99 2.80
CA LEU A 127 -10.73 16.43 2.65
C LEU A 127 -11.65 17.09 1.64
N ALA A 128 -11.90 16.47 0.50
CA ALA A 128 -12.80 16.98 -0.53
C ALA A 128 -14.26 17.07 -0.05
N SER A 129 -14.71 16.19 0.83
CA SER A 129 -16.08 16.21 1.37
C SER A 129 -16.35 17.37 2.32
N GLY A 130 -15.30 18.03 2.83
CA GLY A 130 -15.41 19.22 3.69
C GLY A 130 -15.32 20.55 2.92
N VAL A 131 -15.08 20.52 1.61
CA VAL A 131 -15.06 21.70 0.75
C VAL A 131 -16.49 21.93 0.25
N GLU A 132 -17.21 22.91 0.82
CA GLU A 132 -18.44 23.40 0.21
C GLU A 132 -18.14 23.91 -1.21
N PRO A 133 -18.95 23.54 -2.22
CA PRO A 133 -18.79 24.15 -3.54
C PRO A 133 -18.90 25.68 -3.39
N PRO A 134 -18.06 26.45 -4.10
CA PRO A 134 -18.16 27.90 -4.03
C PRO A 134 -19.56 28.31 -4.48
N ASP A 135 -20.30 28.97 -3.56
CA ASP A 135 -21.62 29.53 -3.83
C ASP A 135 -21.52 30.44 -5.06
N GLY A 136 -22.14 30.04 -6.15
CA GLY A 136 -22.36 30.95 -7.25
C GLY A 136 -22.00 30.46 -8.66
N TYR A 137 -22.66 29.42 -9.14
CA TYR A 137 -23.03 29.28 -10.56
C TYR A 137 -24.43 28.68 -10.62
N SER A 138 -25.41 29.49 -10.41
CA SER A 138 -26.80 29.26 -10.86
C SER A 138 -27.00 29.98 -12.22
#